data_43bde8a8d533d2edb39b673db059a4e1
#
_entry.id   43bde8a8d533d2edb39b673db059a4e1
#
_cell.length_a   1.000
_cell.length_b   1.000
_cell.length_c   1.000
_cell.angle_alpha   90.00
_cell.angle_beta   90.00
_cell.angle_gamma   90.00
#
_symmetry.space_group_name_H-M   'P 1'
#
loop_
_entity.id
_entity.type
_entity.pdbx_description
1 polymer ?
#
loop_
_entity_poly.entity_id
_entity_poly.type
_entity_poly.pdbx_seq_one_letter_code
_entity_poly.pdbx_strand_id
1 'polypeptide(L)'
;MQGDFRVRPVSMRQSVFVLVSASLLTLGVVSPASVAQAPASQSPAASPAPGSRVAGTVTAIAGNVLTVRDDKGNESKVTVQDSARVMQLPAGSTNLGTAVKVTVQEIAVGDRVLAKTAPAAEGNGLTASTVITKKQADVAQKQQQDRKDWQTRGVSGLVKSVDPNAQTISISTGNGPTAKTIVVQASKTTNIRRYAPDSTKFDDAKAATLDQIKPGDQLRAKGEKNADGSELTADAIVAGTFRNIAGTVVSVDPAANALTVKDLVTKKPFTVNINADSQLHKLPPAMAQGIAMRLKGGSAGGPGGNGAAGSQAPAAAGAPSGQTPGGRGGDLQQMLNRAPVLQLADLKAGDAVMVLTTEGQTPGAATAITLIAGVEPLLQASPAASQSMLSASWNLGGGAAGQEAQ
;
A
#
# COMPACT_ATOMS: atom_id res chain seq x y z
N MET A 1 -38.78 -11.20 51.62
CA MET A 1 -37.37 -11.49 51.88
C MET A 1 -36.57 -10.38 51.26
N GLN A 2 -36.19 -9.42 52.12
CA GLN A 2 -35.37 -8.25 51.77
C GLN A 2 -33.90 -8.67 51.90
N GLY A 3 -33.08 -8.35 50.91
CA GLY A 3 -31.64 -8.54 50.90
C GLY A 3 -30.94 -7.21 50.63
N ASP A 4 -30.49 -6.58 51.71
CA ASP A 4 -29.65 -5.37 51.73
C ASP A 4 -28.29 -5.61 51.06
N PHE A 5 -27.92 -4.82 50.07
CA PHE A 5 -26.54 -4.71 49.58
C PHE A 5 -25.96 -3.36 49.99
N ARG A 6 -25.09 -3.39 50.98
CA ARG A 6 -24.29 -2.25 51.47
C ARG A 6 -23.20 -1.91 50.47
N VAL A 7 -23.21 -0.66 50.05
CA VAL A 7 -22.12 0.00 49.31
C VAL A 7 -21.07 0.48 50.32
N ARG A 8 -19.81 0.12 50.10
CA ARG A 8 -18.66 0.68 50.84
C ARG A 8 -17.98 1.78 50.01
N PRO A 9 -17.69 2.98 50.56
CA PRO A 9 -16.93 3.98 49.90
C PRO A 9 -15.40 3.74 50.03
N VAL A 10 -14.67 3.85 48.92
CA VAL A 10 -13.20 3.85 48.88
C VAL A 10 -12.69 5.27 49.07
N SER A 11 -11.87 5.44 50.07
CA SER A 11 -11.23 6.64 50.55
C SER A 11 -10.18 7.20 49.57
N MET A 12 -10.35 8.47 49.21
CA MET A 12 -9.42 9.28 48.45
C MET A 12 -8.36 9.88 49.38
N ARG A 13 -7.11 9.47 49.27
CA ARG A 13 -5.96 10.14 49.97
C ARG A 13 -5.34 11.16 49.06
N GLN A 14 -5.61 12.42 49.35
CA GLN A 14 -4.83 13.58 48.89
C GLN A 14 -3.54 13.69 49.71
N SER A 15 -2.41 13.76 49.04
CA SER A 15 -1.15 14.17 49.66
C SER A 15 -0.75 15.55 49.12
N VAL A 16 -0.90 16.55 49.95
CA VAL A 16 -0.44 17.91 49.75
C VAL A 16 1.04 17.95 50.17
N PHE A 17 1.94 18.38 49.30
CA PHE A 17 3.29 18.78 49.65
C PHE A 17 3.42 20.29 49.51
N VAL A 18 3.61 20.92 50.66
CA VAL A 18 3.98 22.34 50.83
C VAL A 18 5.48 22.42 50.72
N LEU A 19 6.01 23.27 49.87
CA LEU A 19 7.43 23.64 49.83
C LEU A 19 7.58 25.15 50.14
N VAL A 20 8.26 25.39 51.22
CA VAL A 20 8.58 26.70 51.81
C VAL A 20 9.74 27.32 51.04
N SER A 21 9.59 28.61 50.73
CA SER A 21 10.57 29.51 50.12
C SER A 21 11.63 29.92 51.12
N ALA A 22 12.87 29.96 50.69
CA ALA A 22 13.91 30.79 51.38
C ALA A 22 14.76 31.51 50.33
N SER A 23 14.60 32.83 50.31
CA SER A 23 15.39 33.77 49.50
C SER A 23 16.77 33.97 50.14
N LEU A 24 17.82 33.94 49.31
CA LEU A 24 19.10 34.59 49.67
C LEU A 24 19.64 35.33 48.44
N LEU A 25 19.68 36.66 48.56
CA LEU A 25 20.33 37.58 47.63
C LEU A 25 21.85 37.49 47.81
N THR A 26 22.60 37.23 46.73
CA THR A 26 24.02 37.59 46.66
C THR A 26 24.31 38.21 45.28
N LEU A 27 24.69 39.47 45.31
CA LEU A 27 25.28 40.19 44.18
C LEU A 27 26.63 39.54 43.82
N GLY A 28 26.78 39.14 42.54
CA GLY A 28 28.03 38.62 41.98
C GLY A 28 28.23 39.12 40.56
N VAL A 29 29.26 39.87 40.38
CA VAL A 29 29.91 40.50 39.24
C VAL A 29 29.73 39.78 37.90
N VAL A 30 29.23 40.52 36.89
CA VAL A 30 29.12 40.11 35.48
C VAL A 30 30.52 40.18 34.84
N SER A 31 31.01 39.03 34.36
CA SER A 31 32.07 38.94 33.34
C SER A 31 31.49 38.30 32.09
N PRO A 32 31.70 38.86 30.89
CA PRO A 32 31.24 38.21 29.66
C PRO A 32 32.20 37.08 29.31
N ALA A 33 31.76 35.84 29.56
CA ALA A 33 32.44 34.66 29.02
C ALA A 33 31.96 34.41 27.59
N SER A 34 32.87 34.55 26.65
CA SER A 34 32.69 34.13 25.25
C SER A 34 32.35 32.67 25.21
N VAL A 35 31.13 32.38 24.78
CA VAL A 35 30.69 31.00 24.52
C VAL A 35 31.31 30.55 23.18
N ALA A 36 32.45 29.85 23.27
CA ALA A 36 32.96 29.08 22.16
C ALA A 36 31.95 27.95 21.89
N GLN A 37 31.23 28.04 20.75
CA GLN A 37 30.45 26.92 20.22
C GLN A 37 31.41 25.78 19.93
N ALA A 38 31.31 24.72 20.72
CA ALA A 38 31.93 23.45 20.42
C ALA A 38 31.27 22.90 19.14
N PRO A 39 32.04 22.39 18.17
CA PRO A 39 31.49 21.74 17.01
C PRO A 39 30.65 20.53 17.47
N ALA A 40 29.43 20.42 16.96
CA ALA A 40 28.55 19.29 17.20
C ALA A 40 29.30 17.99 16.82
N SER A 41 29.64 17.20 17.81
CA SER A 41 30.20 15.87 17.63
C SER A 41 29.17 15.04 16.90
N GLN A 42 29.39 14.85 15.61
CA GLN A 42 28.68 13.81 14.86
C GLN A 42 29.01 12.48 15.53
N SER A 43 28.02 11.87 16.16
CA SER A 43 28.15 10.50 16.66
C SER A 43 28.60 9.62 15.51
N PRO A 44 29.71 8.89 15.63
CA PRO A 44 30.12 7.98 14.59
C PRO A 44 29.04 6.91 14.43
N ALA A 45 28.56 6.72 13.18
CA ALA A 45 27.65 5.65 12.86
C ALA A 45 28.24 4.32 13.39
N ALA A 46 27.46 3.60 14.19
CA ALA A 46 27.91 2.37 14.84
C ALA A 46 28.43 1.39 13.78
N SER A 47 29.72 1.08 13.84
CA SER A 47 30.33 0.05 12.98
C SER A 47 29.63 -1.29 13.22
N PRO A 48 29.18 -1.99 12.18
CA PRO A 48 28.53 -3.30 12.34
C PRO A 48 29.50 -4.32 12.93
N ALA A 49 28.97 -5.19 13.79
CA ALA A 49 29.74 -6.24 14.50
C ALA A 49 30.44 -7.22 13.54
N PRO A 50 31.53 -7.90 13.98
CA PRO A 50 32.25 -8.87 13.17
C PRO A 50 31.33 -9.96 12.61
N GLY A 51 31.36 -10.18 11.29
CA GLY A 51 30.48 -11.14 10.61
C GLY A 51 29.13 -10.57 10.19
N SER A 52 28.96 -9.24 10.22
CA SER A 52 27.73 -8.56 9.79
C SER A 52 27.52 -8.69 8.26
N ARG A 53 26.24 -8.60 7.88
CA ARG A 53 25.84 -8.55 6.46
C ARG A 53 25.39 -7.11 6.15
N VAL A 54 25.90 -6.59 5.05
CA VAL A 54 25.44 -5.32 4.48
C VAL A 54 24.59 -5.65 3.27
N ALA A 55 23.32 -5.26 3.31
CA ALA A 55 22.40 -5.41 2.19
C ALA A 55 21.89 -4.03 1.78
N GLY A 56 21.87 -3.74 0.49
CA GLY A 56 21.39 -2.44 0.01
C GLY A 56 21.68 -2.25 -1.47
N THR A 57 21.49 -1.01 -1.92
CA THR A 57 21.73 -0.58 -3.29
C THR A 57 23.07 0.15 -3.40
N VAL A 58 23.83 -0.14 -4.43
CA VAL A 58 25.11 0.52 -4.71
C VAL A 58 24.83 1.95 -5.17
N THR A 59 25.30 2.95 -4.44
CA THR A 59 25.14 4.37 -4.77
C THR A 59 26.40 4.96 -5.44
N ALA A 60 27.58 4.40 -5.15
CA ALA A 60 28.82 4.82 -5.79
C ALA A 60 29.83 3.67 -5.81
N ILE A 61 30.74 3.70 -6.80
CA ILE A 61 31.81 2.72 -6.97
C ILE A 61 33.13 3.50 -7.19
N ALA A 62 34.15 3.16 -6.38
CA ALA A 62 35.47 3.72 -6.51
C ALA A 62 36.53 2.59 -6.46
N GLY A 63 36.92 2.06 -7.63
CA GLY A 63 37.75 0.88 -7.74
C GLY A 63 37.08 -0.34 -7.11
N ASN A 64 37.70 -0.91 -6.03
CA ASN A 64 37.14 -2.01 -5.27
C ASN A 64 36.26 -1.60 -4.08
N VAL A 65 35.97 -0.29 -3.94
CA VAL A 65 35.12 0.24 -2.84
C VAL A 65 33.73 0.50 -3.35
N LEU A 66 32.74 -0.17 -2.76
CA LEU A 66 31.32 0.03 -3.03
C LEU A 66 30.71 0.88 -1.90
N THR A 67 30.03 1.96 -2.24
CA THR A 67 29.14 2.66 -1.30
C THR A 67 27.76 2.04 -1.43
N VAL A 68 27.27 1.45 -0.34
CA VAL A 68 25.98 0.73 -0.32
C VAL A 68 25.05 1.45 0.63
N ARG A 69 23.86 1.84 0.13
CA ARG A 69 22.78 2.41 0.92
C ARG A 69 21.79 1.31 1.29
N ASP A 70 21.55 1.13 2.59
CA ASP A 70 20.57 0.18 3.09
C ASP A 70 19.12 0.69 2.89
N ASP A 71 18.12 -0.17 3.16
CA ASP A 71 16.70 0.18 3.04
C ASP A 71 16.23 1.22 4.08
N LYS A 72 17.07 1.55 5.08
CA LYS A 72 16.84 2.60 6.08
C LYS A 72 17.48 3.94 5.69
N GLY A 73 18.21 3.97 4.57
CA GLY A 73 18.90 5.16 4.07
C GLY A 73 20.32 5.35 4.58
N ASN A 74 20.86 4.44 5.40
CA ASN A 74 22.24 4.54 5.90
C ASN A 74 23.22 4.11 4.83
N GLU A 75 24.32 4.83 4.67
CA GLU A 75 25.39 4.50 3.74
C GLU A 75 26.55 3.80 4.43
N SER A 76 27.03 2.73 3.80
CA SER A 76 28.19 1.97 4.26
C SER A 76 29.20 1.84 3.12
N LYS A 77 30.46 2.11 3.42
CA LYS A 77 31.57 1.85 2.48
C LYS A 77 32.08 0.43 2.68
N VAL A 78 32.05 -0.36 1.63
CA VAL A 78 32.45 -1.77 1.62
C VAL A 78 33.58 -1.95 0.63
N THR A 79 34.77 -2.29 1.11
CA THR A 79 35.92 -2.65 0.28
C THR A 79 35.84 -4.12 -0.09
N VAL A 80 35.78 -4.43 -1.35
CA VAL A 80 35.78 -5.81 -1.86
C VAL A 80 37.19 -6.27 -2.03
N GLN A 81 37.60 -7.33 -1.34
CA GLN A 81 38.94 -7.91 -1.45
C GLN A 81 39.14 -8.55 -2.82
N ASP A 82 40.36 -8.56 -3.33
CA ASP A 82 40.69 -9.25 -4.59
C ASP A 82 40.40 -10.75 -4.53
N SER A 83 40.52 -11.34 -3.34
CA SER A 83 40.15 -12.72 -3.06
C SER A 83 38.66 -12.96 -2.83
N ALA A 84 37.84 -11.88 -2.82
CA ALA A 84 36.42 -12.00 -2.53
C ALA A 84 35.71 -12.80 -3.62
N ARG A 85 34.72 -13.58 -3.18
CA ARG A 85 33.81 -14.26 -4.09
C ARG A 85 32.67 -13.30 -4.48
N VAL A 86 32.68 -12.84 -5.72
CA VAL A 86 31.60 -12.00 -6.27
C VAL A 86 30.74 -12.89 -7.17
N MET A 87 29.40 -12.87 -6.90
CA MET A 87 28.43 -13.71 -7.61
C MET A 87 27.24 -12.87 -8.00
N GLN A 88 26.79 -13.00 -9.26
CA GLN A 88 25.54 -12.42 -9.73
C GLN A 88 24.44 -13.46 -9.63
N LEU A 89 23.34 -13.08 -8.99
CA LEU A 89 22.15 -13.91 -8.88
C LEU A 89 21.10 -13.42 -9.90
N PRO A 90 20.51 -14.31 -10.71
CA PRO A 90 19.45 -13.94 -11.63
C PRO A 90 18.26 -13.32 -10.89
N ALA A 91 17.59 -12.35 -11.51
CA ALA A 91 16.39 -11.72 -10.93
C ALA A 91 15.31 -12.76 -10.64
N GLY A 92 14.69 -12.66 -9.45
CA GLY A 92 13.68 -13.63 -8.99
C GLY A 92 14.24 -14.91 -8.38
N SER A 93 15.55 -15.21 -8.53
CA SER A 93 16.17 -16.37 -7.87
C SER A 93 16.65 -16.02 -6.47
N THR A 94 16.48 -16.98 -5.55
CA THR A 94 17.08 -16.98 -4.21
C THR A 94 18.07 -18.13 -4.05
N ASN A 95 18.17 -18.99 -5.07
CA ASN A 95 19.05 -20.17 -5.05
C ASN A 95 20.48 -19.78 -5.47
N LEU A 96 21.40 -19.82 -4.53
CA LEU A 96 22.83 -19.54 -4.78
C LEU A 96 23.47 -20.51 -5.77
N GLY A 97 22.91 -21.69 -5.98
CA GLY A 97 23.38 -22.66 -6.98
C GLY A 97 23.21 -22.15 -8.42
N THR A 98 22.34 -21.18 -8.66
CA THR A 98 22.15 -20.55 -9.98
C THR A 98 23.00 -19.28 -10.16
N ALA A 99 23.79 -18.91 -9.15
CA ALA A 99 24.59 -17.70 -9.20
C ALA A 99 25.83 -17.90 -10.12
N VAL A 100 26.09 -16.90 -10.95
CA VAL A 100 27.24 -16.86 -11.86
C VAL A 100 28.33 -16.04 -11.20
N LYS A 101 29.58 -16.53 -11.28
CA LYS A 101 30.76 -15.80 -10.80
C LYS A 101 31.00 -14.59 -11.71
N VAL A 102 31.12 -13.42 -11.12
CA VAL A 102 31.39 -12.15 -11.82
C VAL A 102 32.55 -11.42 -11.14
N THR A 103 32.99 -10.33 -11.77
CA THR A 103 34.04 -9.46 -11.22
C THR A 103 33.39 -8.22 -10.54
N VAL A 104 34.17 -7.53 -9.71
CA VAL A 104 33.70 -6.29 -9.06
C VAL A 104 33.34 -5.21 -10.09
N GLN A 105 34.07 -5.18 -11.23
CA GLN A 105 33.88 -4.24 -12.32
C GLN A 105 32.54 -4.42 -13.06
N GLU A 106 31.91 -5.57 -12.92
CA GLU A 106 30.59 -5.86 -13.49
C GLU A 106 29.43 -5.36 -12.63
N ILE A 107 29.73 -4.95 -11.40
CA ILE A 107 28.76 -4.31 -10.51
C ILE A 107 28.55 -2.86 -10.98
N ALA A 108 27.31 -2.44 -11.10
CA ALA A 108 26.95 -1.09 -11.51
C ALA A 108 26.27 -0.31 -10.37
N VAL A 109 26.31 1.01 -10.47
CA VAL A 109 25.49 1.88 -9.60
C VAL A 109 24.02 1.56 -9.84
N GLY A 110 23.26 1.38 -8.76
CA GLY A 110 21.87 0.94 -8.81
C GLY A 110 21.70 -0.57 -8.56
N ASP A 111 22.75 -1.37 -8.68
CA ASP A 111 22.66 -2.80 -8.41
C ASP A 111 22.42 -3.06 -6.91
N ARG A 112 21.62 -4.07 -6.63
CA ARG A 112 21.37 -4.49 -5.25
C ARG A 112 22.40 -5.53 -4.83
N VAL A 113 23.06 -5.29 -3.70
CA VAL A 113 24.13 -6.16 -3.21
C VAL A 113 23.84 -6.65 -1.79
N LEU A 114 24.29 -7.87 -1.53
CA LEU A 114 24.41 -8.48 -0.21
C LEU A 114 25.86 -8.85 0.01
N ALA A 115 26.55 -8.13 0.87
CA ALA A 115 27.93 -8.37 1.21
C ALA A 115 28.07 -9.03 2.59
N LYS A 116 28.85 -10.10 2.68
CA LYS A 116 29.32 -10.65 3.94
C LYS A 116 30.58 -9.88 4.33
N THR A 117 30.51 -9.10 5.41
CA THR A 117 31.53 -8.13 5.78
C THR A 117 32.18 -8.44 7.12
N ALA A 118 33.41 -7.99 7.26
CA ALA A 118 34.14 -7.89 8.51
C ALA A 118 34.65 -6.45 8.65
N PRO A 119 34.99 -5.96 9.87
CA PRO A 119 35.68 -4.68 10.05
C PRO A 119 36.97 -4.67 9.23
N ALA A 120 37.29 -3.55 8.59
CA ALA A 120 38.57 -3.40 7.92
C ALA A 120 39.71 -3.41 8.94
N ALA A 121 40.85 -3.97 8.56
CA ALA A 121 42.05 -4.00 9.41
C ALA A 121 42.58 -2.58 9.66
N GLU A 122 42.35 -1.65 8.73
CA GLU A 122 42.71 -0.23 8.83
C GLU A 122 41.53 0.65 8.43
N GLY A 123 41.19 1.66 9.25
CA GLY A 123 40.17 2.66 9.02
C GLY A 123 38.73 2.25 9.38
N ASN A 124 37.78 3.17 9.17
CA ASN A 124 36.35 3.01 9.50
C ASN A 124 35.53 2.30 8.41
N GLY A 125 36.15 1.43 7.61
CA GLY A 125 35.49 0.70 6.51
C GLY A 125 35.08 -0.71 6.87
N LEU A 126 34.31 -1.33 5.97
CA LEU A 126 33.96 -2.75 6.01
C LEU A 126 34.67 -3.45 4.87
N THR A 127 35.19 -4.65 5.12
CA THR A 127 35.82 -5.48 4.10
C THR A 127 34.91 -6.66 3.78
N ALA A 128 34.59 -6.85 2.50
CA ALA A 128 33.74 -7.94 2.04
C ALA A 128 34.56 -9.11 1.52
N SER A 129 34.27 -10.30 2.03
CA SER A 129 34.82 -11.60 1.53
C SER A 129 33.88 -12.27 0.52
N THR A 130 32.63 -11.95 0.53
CA THR A 130 31.63 -12.47 -0.42
C THR A 130 30.64 -11.35 -0.75
N VAL A 131 30.39 -11.15 -2.03
CA VAL A 131 29.38 -10.19 -2.53
C VAL A 131 28.45 -10.94 -3.47
N ILE A 132 27.16 -10.84 -3.20
CA ILE A 132 26.10 -11.33 -4.08
C ILE A 132 25.43 -10.11 -4.66
N THR A 133 25.41 -9.99 -5.99
CA THR A 133 24.77 -8.86 -6.69
C THR A 133 23.57 -9.31 -7.50
N LYS A 134 22.57 -8.44 -7.61
CA LYS A 134 21.45 -8.53 -8.55
C LYS A 134 21.45 -7.26 -9.37
N LYS A 135 21.52 -7.40 -10.69
CA LYS A 135 21.53 -6.22 -11.58
C LYS A 135 20.18 -5.51 -11.55
N GLN A 136 20.19 -4.20 -11.41
CA GLN A 136 18.99 -3.36 -11.45
C GLN A 136 18.20 -3.56 -12.74
N ALA A 137 18.89 -3.64 -13.88
CA ALA A 137 18.27 -3.87 -15.18
C ALA A 137 17.48 -5.20 -15.21
N ASP A 138 18.07 -6.29 -14.68
CA ASP A 138 17.43 -7.61 -14.65
C ASP A 138 16.20 -7.60 -13.74
N VAL A 139 16.28 -6.91 -12.59
CA VAL A 139 15.15 -6.72 -11.66
C VAL A 139 14.04 -5.95 -12.34
N ALA A 140 14.36 -4.81 -12.97
CA ALA A 140 13.37 -3.99 -13.69
C ALA A 140 12.71 -4.75 -14.86
N GLN A 141 13.50 -5.50 -15.62
CA GLN A 141 12.97 -6.34 -16.71
C GLN A 141 12.04 -7.43 -16.17
N LYS A 142 12.43 -8.11 -15.10
CA LYS A 142 11.59 -9.12 -14.44
C LYS A 142 10.28 -8.53 -13.94
N GLN A 143 10.32 -7.38 -13.29
CA GLN A 143 9.11 -6.67 -12.85
C GLN A 143 8.19 -6.28 -14.02
N GLN A 144 8.76 -5.83 -15.14
CA GLN A 144 7.97 -5.54 -16.33
C GLN A 144 7.32 -6.80 -16.90
N GLN A 145 8.06 -7.91 -16.96
CA GLN A 145 7.53 -9.19 -17.39
C GLN A 145 6.42 -9.67 -16.46
N ASP A 146 6.64 -9.62 -15.14
CA ASP A 146 5.64 -10.02 -14.16
C ASP A 146 4.38 -9.16 -14.25
N ARG A 147 4.51 -7.83 -14.44
CA ARG A 147 3.35 -6.95 -14.67
C ARG A 147 2.57 -7.33 -15.93
N LYS A 148 3.27 -7.57 -17.03
CA LYS A 148 2.62 -8.02 -18.29
C LYS A 148 1.92 -9.36 -18.09
N ASP A 149 2.57 -10.29 -17.40
CA ASP A 149 2.04 -11.62 -17.12
C ASP A 149 0.77 -11.53 -16.25
N TRP A 150 0.78 -10.70 -15.21
CA TRP A 150 -0.41 -10.42 -14.40
C TRP A 150 -1.53 -9.72 -15.19
N GLN A 151 -1.20 -8.87 -16.17
CA GLN A 151 -2.20 -8.22 -17.03
C GLN A 151 -2.86 -9.19 -18.01
N THR A 152 -2.11 -10.10 -18.61
CA THR A 152 -2.57 -11.00 -19.65
C THR A 152 -3.18 -12.28 -19.10
N ARG A 153 -2.54 -12.89 -18.13
CA ARG A 153 -2.92 -14.17 -17.52
C ARG A 153 -3.68 -14.02 -16.20
N GLY A 154 -3.75 -12.80 -15.67
CA GLY A 154 -4.40 -12.52 -14.40
C GLY A 154 -5.91 -12.41 -14.51
N VAL A 155 -6.58 -12.73 -13.40
CA VAL A 155 -7.98 -12.41 -13.10
C VAL A 155 -8.05 -11.78 -11.72
N SER A 156 -9.03 -10.92 -11.50
CA SER A 156 -9.30 -10.33 -10.17
C SER A 156 -10.79 -10.32 -9.92
N GLY A 157 -11.18 -10.54 -8.69
CA GLY A 157 -12.60 -10.54 -8.32
C GLY A 157 -12.82 -10.68 -6.83
N LEU A 158 -14.09 -10.65 -6.47
CA LEU A 158 -14.56 -10.88 -5.11
C LEU A 158 -14.85 -12.36 -4.91
N VAL A 159 -14.33 -12.97 -3.87
CA VAL A 159 -14.57 -14.37 -3.52
C VAL A 159 -16.03 -14.56 -3.15
N LYS A 160 -16.72 -15.45 -3.86
CA LYS A 160 -18.09 -15.88 -3.56
C LYS A 160 -18.12 -17.13 -2.68
N SER A 161 -17.31 -18.11 -3.02
CA SER A 161 -17.22 -19.37 -2.30
C SER A 161 -15.85 -19.98 -2.45
N VAL A 162 -15.47 -20.78 -1.47
CA VAL A 162 -14.23 -21.57 -1.45
C VAL A 162 -14.60 -23.01 -1.16
N ASP A 163 -14.11 -23.94 -1.95
CA ASP A 163 -14.20 -25.37 -1.70
C ASP A 163 -12.80 -25.95 -1.52
N PRO A 164 -12.37 -26.18 -0.28
CA PRO A 164 -11.05 -26.72 0.00
C PRO A 164 -10.88 -28.17 -0.48
N ASN A 165 -11.97 -28.95 -0.57
CA ASN A 165 -11.91 -30.34 -1.02
C ASN A 165 -11.69 -30.44 -2.52
N ALA A 166 -12.43 -29.63 -3.29
CA ALA A 166 -12.26 -29.51 -4.73
C ALA A 166 -11.07 -28.63 -5.12
N GLN A 167 -10.44 -27.93 -4.16
CA GLN A 167 -9.38 -26.94 -4.37
C GLN A 167 -9.80 -25.82 -5.33
N THR A 168 -11.05 -25.37 -5.24
CA THR A 168 -11.60 -24.33 -6.10
C THR A 168 -12.05 -23.10 -5.33
N ILE A 169 -11.93 -21.95 -5.98
CA ILE A 169 -12.44 -20.66 -5.50
C ILE A 169 -13.30 -20.05 -6.59
N SER A 170 -14.56 -19.79 -6.29
CA SER A 170 -15.44 -19.05 -7.21
C SER A 170 -15.30 -17.55 -6.92
N ILE A 171 -14.93 -16.77 -7.92
CA ILE A 171 -14.82 -15.32 -7.84
C ILE A 171 -15.83 -14.66 -8.77
N SER A 172 -16.35 -13.49 -8.34
CA SER A 172 -17.14 -12.59 -9.17
C SER A 172 -16.25 -11.51 -9.74
N THR A 173 -16.20 -11.41 -11.07
CA THR A 173 -15.45 -10.37 -11.77
C THR A 173 -16.42 -9.37 -12.40
N GLY A 174 -16.07 -8.07 -12.34
CA GLY A 174 -16.97 -7.00 -12.80
C GLY A 174 -18.04 -6.62 -11.78
N ASN A 175 -18.89 -5.67 -12.13
CA ASN A 175 -19.89 -5.08 -11.24
C ASN A 175 -21.30 -5.18 -11.84
N GLY A 176 -22.30 -5.37 -10.99
CA GLY A 176 -23.72 -5.34 -11.36
C GLY A 176 -24.14 -6.53 -12.25
N PRO A 177 -25.10 -6.30 -13.17
CA PRO A 177 -25.68 -7.37 -13.99
C PRO A 177 -24.70 -8.06 -14.95
N THR A 178 -23.57 -7.42 -15.23
CA THR A 178 -22.52 -7.96 -16.12
C THR A 178 -21.43 -8.72 -15.35
N ALA A 179 -21.60 -8.92 -14.06
CA ALA A 179 -20.66 -9.69 -13.26
C ALA A 179 -20.60 -11.15 -13.75
N LYS A 180 -19.38 -11.61 -14.07
CA LYS A 180 -19.13 -12.99 -14.45
C LYS A 180 -18.56 -13.76 -13.27
N THR A 181 -18.90 -15.02 -13.15
CA THR A 181 -18.26 -15.92 -12.19
C THR A 181 -17.13 -16.66 -12.90
N ILE A 182 -15.95 -16.64 -12.29
CA ILE A 182 -14.78 -17.42 -12.74
C ILE A 182 -14.43 -18.39 -11.62
N VAL A 183 -14.16 -19.64 -11.98
CA VAL A 183 -13.67 -20.67 -11.08
C VAL A 183 -12.15 -20.68 -11.16
N VAL A 184 -11.51 -20.44 -10.04
CA VAL A 184 -10.05 -20.52 -9.89
C VAL A 184 -9.69 -21.85 -9.28
N GLN A 185 -9.03 -22.70 -10.05
CA GLN A 185 -8.53 -23.99 -9.61
C GLN A 185 -7.14 -23.83 -9.01
N ALA A 186 -6.99 -24.16 -7.75
CA ALA A 186 -5.69 -24.24 -7.09
C ALA A 186 -5.11 -25.65 -7.19
N SER A 187 -3.80 -25.77 -7.10
CA SER A 187 -3.07 -27.04 -7.07
C SER A 187 -2.08 -27.03 -5.89
N LYS A 188 -1.44 -28.16 -5.64
CA LYS A 188 -0.38 -28.25 -4.61
C LYS A 188 0.83 -27.36 -4.89
N THR A 189 1.03 -26.98 -6.14
CA THR A 189 2.12 -26.10 -6.59
C THR A 189 1.72 -24.64 -6.66
N THR A 190 0.44 -24.32 -6.47
CA THR A 190 -0.07 -22.94 -6.49
C THR A 190 0.51 -22.15 -5.31
N ASN A 191 1.14 -21.03 -5.62
CA ASN A 191 1.64 -20.12 -4.58
C ASN A 191 0.49 -19.26 -4.07
N ILE A 192 0.00 -19.54 -2.86
CA ILE A 192 -1.09 -18.80 -2.23
C ILE A 192 -0.49 -17.87 -1.19
N ARG A 193 -0.84 -16.57 -1.30
CA ARG A 193 -0.47 -15.54 -0.32
C ARG A 193 -1.69 -14.77 0.15
N ARG A 194 -1.62 -14.26 1.37
CA ARG A 194 -2.64 -13.39 1.94
C ARG A 194 -1.98 -12.10 2.43
N TYR A 195 -2.57 -10.96 2.08
CA TYR A 195 -2.14 -9.67 2.63
C TYR A 195 -2.26 -9.66 4.15
N ALA A 196 -1.30 -9.03 4.80
CA ALA A 196 -1.39 -8.79 6.24
C ALA A 196 -2.60 -7.89 6.55
N PRO A 197 -3.24 -8.06 7.72
CA PRO A 197 -4.46 -7.30 8.07
C PRO A 197 -4.28 -5.78 8.13
N ASP A 198 -3.05 -5.29 8.17
CA ASP A 198 -2.67 -3.88 8.32
C ASP A 198 -1.81 -3.36 7.18
N SER A 199 -1.50 -4.17 6.18
CA SER A 199 -0.65 -3.80 5.05
C SER A 199 -1.28 -4.16 3.71
N THR A 200 -0.96 -3.34 2.70
CA THR A 200 -1.30 -3.60 1.29
C THR A 200 -0.07 -3.93 0.46
N LYS A 201 1.10 -3.96 1.09
CA LYS A 201 2.34 -4.31 0.40
C LYS A 201 2.36 -5.81 0.13
N PHE A 202 2.66 -6.17 -1.10
CA PHE A 202 2.80 -7.57 -1.49
C PHE A 202 3.94 -8.27 -0.73
N ASP A 203 5.00 -7.52 -0.39
CA ASP A 203 6.13 -8.05 0.37
C ASP A 203 5.74 -8.48 1.79
N ASP A 204 4.75 -7.82 2.39
CA ASP A 204 4.19 -8.18 3.70
C ASP A 204 3.19 -9.35 3.60
N ALA A 205 2.80 -9.74 2.37
CA ALA A 205 1.89 -10.86 2.17
C ALA A 205 2.56 -12.18 2.58
N LYS A 206 1.90 -12.90 3.47
CA LYS A 206 2.38 -14.17 4.03
C LYS A 206 1.89 -15.34 3.20
N ALA A 207 2.66 -16.44 3.19
CA ALA A 207 2.17 -17.69 2.67
C ALA A 207 0.88 -18.10 3.40
N ALA A 208 -0.10 -18.54 2.64
CA ALA A 208 -1.41 -18.88 3.13
C ALA A 208 -1.91 -20.19 2.51
N THR A 209 -2.94 -20.75 3.09
CA THR A 209 -3.63 -21.93 2.60
C THR A 209 -5.02 -21.55 2.07
N LEU A 210 -5.63 -22.44 1.31
CA LEU A 210 -6.91 -22.17 0.66
C LEU A 210 -8.04 -21.89 1.67
N ASP A 211 -8.02 -22.58 2.80
CA ASP A 211 -8.98 -22.44 3.90
C ASP A 211 -8.94 -21.08 4.61
N GLN A 212 -7.85 -20.33 4.45
CA GLN A 212 -7.73 -18.97 4.97
C GLN A 212 -8.39 -17.93 4.08
N ILE A 213 -8.74 -18.28 2.85
CA ILE A 213 -9.48 -17.41 1.94
C ILE A 213 -10.97 -17.52 2.27
N LYS A 214 -11.63 -16.37 2.42
CA LYS A 214 -13.02 -16.30 2.87
C LYS A 214 -13.92 -15.66 1.79
N PRO A 215 -15.20 -16.01 1.76
CA PRO A 215 -16.17 -15.24 1.00
C PRO A 215 -16.14 -13.77 1.39
N GLY A 216 -16.13 -12.88 0.40
CA GLY A 216 -15.97 -11.43 0.59
C GLY A 216 -14.52 -10.94 0.51
N ASP A 217 -13.53 -11.82 0.46
CA ASP A 217 -12.15 -11.42 0.18
C ASP A 217 -12.00 -10.93 -1.27
N GLN A 218 -11.15 -9.96 -1.48
CA GLN A 218 -10.66 -9.65 -2.82
C GLN A 218 -9.53 -10.62 -3.17
N LEU A 219 -9.61 -11.18 -4.36
CA LEU A 219 -8.66 -12.17 -4.85
C LEU A 219 -8.13 -11.77 -6.21
N ARG A 220 -6.84 -11.94 -6.39
CA ARG A 220 -6.15 -11.93 -7.68
C ARG A 220 -5.52 -13.29 -7.89
N ALA A 221 -5.73 -13.87 -9.05
CA ALA A 221 -5.09 -15.12 -9.45
C ALA A 221 -4.43 -14.95 -10.82
N LYS A 222 -3.30 -15.60 -10.99
CA LYS A 222 -2.55 -15.66 -12.25
C LYS A 222 -2.39 -17.13 -12.63
N GLY A 223 -2.64 -17.44 -13.89
CA GLY A 223 -2.55 -18.82 -14.36
C GLY A 223 -3.02 -18.98 -15.79
N GLU A 224 -3.40 -20.18 -16.17
CA GLU A 224 -3.92 -20.51 -17.48
C GLU A 224 -5.44 -20.52 -17.49
N LYS A 225 -6.03 -19.74 -18.41
CA LYS A 225 -7.48 -19.67 -18.60
C LYS A 225 -7.89 -20.73 -19.60
N ASN A 226 -9.05 -21.36 -19.35
CA ASN A 226 -9.70 -22.19 -20.37
C ASN A 226 -10.18 -21.34 -21.58
N ALA A 227 -10.64 -21.99 -22.65
CA ALA A 227 -10.96 -21.33 -23.92
C ALA A 227 -12.09 -20.29 -23.81
N ASP A 228 -13.05 -20.48 -22.92
CA ASP A 228 -14.19 -19.57 -22.71
C ASP A 228 -13.94 -18.54 -21.57
N GLY A 229 -12.84 -18.66 -20.84
CA GLY A 229 -12.46 -17.75 -19.76
C GLY A 229 -13.27 -17.91 -18.47
N SER A 230 -14.03 -19.00 -18.34
CA SER A 230 -14.83 -19.31 -17.13
C SER A 230 -14.03 -19.96 -16.01
N GLU A 231 -12.88 -20.56 -16.35
CA GLU A 231 -11.98 -21.23 -15.40
C GLU A 231 -10.55 -20.75 -15.56
N LEU A 232 -9.80 -20.78 -14.46
CA LEU A 232 -8.39 -20.46 -14.42
C LEU A 232 -7.66 -21.47 -13.55
N THR A 233 -6.68 -22.18 -14.11
CA THR A 233 -5.73 -22.98 -13.34
C THR A 233 -4.63 -22.08 -12.81
N ALA A 234 -4.58 -21.88 -11.49
CA ALA A 234 -3.75 -20.85 -10.88
C ALA A 234 -2.32 -21.31 -10.60
N ASP A 235 -1.34 -20.52 -11.05
CA ASP A 235 0.06 -20.59 -10.64
C ASP A 235 0.28 -19.85 -9.33
N ALA A 236 -0.39 -18.69 -9.18
CA ALA A 236 -0.30 -17.83 -8.01
C ALA A 236 -1.66 -17.22 -7.67
N ILE A 237 -1.94 -17.15 -6.37
CA ILE A 237 -3.14 -16.54 -5.81
C ILE A 237 -2.70 -15.56 -4.71
N VAL A 238 -3.25 -14.34 -4.74
CA VAL A 238 -3.11 -13.37 -3.68
C VAL A 238 -4.49 -12.94 -3.24
N ALA A 239 -4.79 -13.09 -1.96
CA ALA A 239 -6.09 -12.73 -1.39
C ALA A 239 -5.93 -11.77 -0.22
N GLY A 240 -6.98 -11.03 0.10
CA GLY A 240 -7.04 -10.16 1.28
C GLY A 240 -8.43 -9.66 1.54
N THR A 241 -8.74 -9.44 2.81
CA THR A 241 -9.97 -8.78 3.23
C THR A 241 -9.76 -7.28 3.19
N PHE A 242 -10.57 -6.59 2.39
CA PHE A 242 -10.58 -5.14 2.30
C PHE A 242 -12.01 -4.64 2.53
N ARG A 243 -12.12 -3.50 3.18
CA ARG A 243 -13.42 -2.91 3.50
C ARG A 243 -13.56 -1.55 2.84
N ASN A 244 -14.69 -1.34 2.20
CA ASN A 244 -15.11 -0.02 1.75
C ASN A 244 -16.01 0.59 2.83
N ILE A 245 -15.62 1.75 3.33
CA ILE A 245 -16.36 2.50 4.33
C ILE A 245 -16.77 3.84 3.72
N ALA A 246 -18.04 4.12 3.70
CA ALA A 246 -18.54 5.45 3.38
C ALA A 246 -19.10 6.08 4.65
N GLY A 247 -18.72 7.30 4.94
CA GLY A 247 -19.10 7.92 6.18
C GLY A 247 -18.84 9.41 6.26
N THR A 248 -19.13 9.95 7.42
CA THR A 248 -18.84 11.34 7.77
C THR A 248 -17.73 11.37 8.80
N VAL A 249 -16.76 12.24 8.61
CA VAL A 249 -15.66 12.45 9.55
C VAL A 249 -16.22 12.99 10.87
N VAL A 250 -15.92 12.32 11.97
CA VAL A 250 -16.29 12.73 13.33
C VAL A 250 -15.17 13.55 13.95
N SER A 251 -13.94 13.05 13.84
CA SER A 251 -12.74 13.71 14.37
C SER A 251 -11.53 13.33 13.54
N VAL A 252 -10.55 14.23 13.53
CA VAL A 252 -9.24 14.02 12.90
C VAL A 252 -8.18 14.20 13.98
N ASP A 253 -7.26 13.28 14.07
CA ASP A 253 -6.08 13.33 14.95
C ASP A 253 -4.80 13.27 14.11
N PRO A 254 -4.24 14.43 13.73
CA PRO A 254 -3.02 14.47 12.93
C PRO A 254 -1.79 13.95 13.69
N ALA A 255 -1.79 14.02 15.02
CA ALA A 255 -0.66 13.54 15.83
C ALA A 255 -0.60 12.01 15.86
N ALA A 256 -1.75 11.35 15.91
CA ALA A 256 -1.86 9.90 15.83
C ALA A 256 -1.93 9.38 14.37
N ASN A 257 -1.93 10.26 13.37
CA ASN A 257 -2.21 9.92 11.97
C ASN A 257 -3.49 9.08 11.83
N ALA A 258 -4.55 9.51 12.50
CA ALA A 258 -5.82 8.77 12.54
C ALA A 258 -7.01 9.70 12.34
N LEU A 259 -8.10 9.15 11.81
CA LEU A 259 -9.37 9.81 11.78
C LEU A 259 -10.49 8.85 12.22
N THR A 260 -11.54 9.41 12.83
CA THR A 260 -12.75 8.66 13.16
C THR A 260 -13.83 9.01 12.17
N VAL A 261 -14.39 7.98 11.54
CA VAL A 261 -15.47 8.11 10.56
C VAL A 261 -16.73 7.45 11.13
N LYS A 262 -17.87 8.14 11.06
CA LYS A 262 -19.17 7.52 11.33
C LYS A 262 -19.62 6.79 10.07
N ASP A 263 -19.56 5.48 10.07
CA ASP A 263 -19.96 4.66 8.94
C ASP A 263 -21.46 4.82 8.66
N LEU A 264 -21.82 5.09 7.42
CA LEU A 264 -23.21 5.29 7.00
C LEU A 264 -24.04 4.01 7.03
N VAL A 265 -23.43 2.84 6.92
CA VAL A 265 -24.11 1.56 6.92
C VAL A 265 -24.37 1.08 8.36
N THR A 266 -23.31 0.98 9.15
CA THR A 266 -23.39 0.46 10.53
C THR A 266 -23.80 1.50 11.55
N LYS A 267 -23.71 2.80 11.20
CA LYS A 267 -23.94 3.98 12.08
C LYS A 267 -22.96 4.06 13.26
N LYS A 268 -21.95 3.18 13.28
CA LYS A 268 -20.94 3.13 14.34
C LYS A 268 -19.70 3.96 13.98
N PRO A 269 -19.01 4.48 14.98
CA PRO A 269 -17.70 5.09 14.75
C PRO A 269 -16.68 4.01 14.36
N PHE A 270 -15.84 4.34 13.40
CA PHE A 270 -14.76 3.49 12.88
C PHE A 270 -13.47 4.29 12.80
N THR A 271 -12.39 3.78 13.39
CA THR A 271 -11.09 4.45 13.37
C THR A 271 -10.31 4.03 12.13
N VAL A 272 -9.84 5.01 11.39
CA VAL A 272 -9.03 4.81 10.19
C VAL A 272 -7.64 5.36 10.44
N ASN A 273 -6.64 4.48 10.43
CA ASN A 273 -5.24 4.85 10.55
C ASN A 273 -4.69 5.21 9.18
N ILE A 274 -3.91 6.26 9.11
CA ILE A 274 -3.24 6.73 7.88
C ILE A 274 -1.75 6.45 8.02
N ASN A 275 -1.13 5.86 7.02
CA ASN A 275 0.30 5.63 6.97
C ASN A 275 0.92 6.26 5.70
N ALA A 276 2.22 6.12 5.54
CA ALA A 276 2.93 6.69 4.39
C ALA A 276 2.49 6.11 3.03
N ASP A 277 1.88 4.92 3.03
CA ASP A 277 1.40 4.25 1.83
C ASP A 277 -0.06 4.58 1.52
N SER A 278 -0.76 5.26 2.43
CA SER A 278 -2.16 5.67 2.26
C SER A 278 -2.27 6.81 1.24
N GLN A 279 -3.15 6.65 0.27
CA GLN A 279 -3.44 7.66 -0.76
C GLN A 279 -4.68 8.46 -0.35
N LEU A 280 -4.51 9.76 -0.11
CA LEU A 280 -5.59 10.67 0.24
C LEU A 280 -5.85 11.62 -0.93
N HIS A 281 -7.08 11.65 -1.40
CA HIS A 281 -7.50 12.50 -2.51
C HIS A 281 -8.75 13.31 -2.16
N LYS A 282 -8.85 14.50 -2.75
CA LYS A 282 -10.07 15.32 -2.67
C LYS A 282 -10.74 15.36 -4.03
N LEU A 283 -12.00 14.93 -4.08
CA LEU A 283 -12.78 15.01 -5.30
C LEU A 283 -13.27 16.45 -5.51
N PRO A 284 -12.91 17.11 -6.62
CA PRO A 284 -13.42 18.43 -6.92
C PRO A 284 -14.97 18.43 -7.01
N PRO A 285 -15.65 19.46 -6.51
CA PRO A 285 -17.13 19.49 -6.46
C PRO A 285 -17.79 19.27 -7.82
N ALA A 286 -17.25 19.83 -8.89
CA ALA A 286 -17.77 19.65 -10.25
C ALA A 286 -17.69 18.18 -10.71
N MET A 287 -16.59 17.47 -10.35
CA MET A 287 -16.45 16.04 -10.64
C MET A 287 -17.41 15.20 -9.81
N ALA A 288 -17.54 15.50 -8.52
CA ALA A 288 -18.47 14.81 -7.62
C ALA A 288 -19.91 14.92 -8.11
N GLN A 289 -20.34 16.13 -8.51
CA GLN A 289 -21.66 16.38 -9.08
C GLN A 289 -21.87 15.65 -10.41
N GLY A 290 -20.88 15.68 -11.32
CA GLY A 290 -20.94 14.98 -12.60
C GLY A 290 -21.11 13.47 -12.44
N ILE A 291 -20.37 12.86 -11.51
CA ILE A 291 -20.53 11.43 -11.17
C ILE A 291 -21.89 11.17 -10.55
N ALA A 292 -22.36 12.02 -9.62
CA ALA A 292 -23.63 11.89 -8.97
C ALA A 292 -24.80 11.99 -9.97
N MET A 293 -24.74 12.89 -10.96
CA MET A 293 -25.73 12.99 -12.03
C MET A 293 -25.76 11.73 -12.90
N ARG A 294 -24.59 11.17 -13.26
CA ARG A 294 -24.51 9.91 -14.00
C ARG A 294 -25.11 8.74 -13.22
N LEU A 295 -24.91 8.71 -11.91
CA LEU A 295 -25.48 7.70 -11.02
C LEU A 295 -27.02 7.82 -10.89
N LYS A 296 -27.54 9.06 -10.87
CA LYS A 296 -28.98 9.31 -10.89
C LYS A 296 -29.61 9.02 -12.26
N GLY A 297 -28.94 9.38 -13.37
CA GLY A 297 -29.44 9.21 -14.74
C GLY A 297 -29.27 7.82 -15.32
N GLY A 298 -28.49 6.96 -14.73
CA GLY A 298 -28.25 5.59 -15.19
C GLY A 298 -29.43 4.63 -15.03
N SER A 299 -30.55 5.09 -14.43
CA SER A 299 -31.80 4.32 -14.34
C SER A 299 -32.85 4.71 -15.39
N ALA A 300 -32.57 5.70 -16.26
CA ALA A 300 -33.51 6.19 -17.27
C ALA A 300 -32.94 5.99 -18.68
N GLY A 301 -32.66 4.76 -19.04
CA GLY A 301 -32.37 4.32 -20.41
C GLY A 301 -33.54 3.53 -20.97
N GLY A 302 -34.71 4.15 -21.13
CA GLY A 302 -35.78 3.62 -21.96
C GLY A 302 -35.54 4.00 -23.42
N PRO A 303 -35.82 3.11 -24.39
CA PRO A 303 -35.75 3.43 -25.80
C PRO A 303 -37.04 4.16 -26.22
N GLY A 304 -36.92 5.41 -26.63
CA GLY A 304 -38.07 6.06 -27.26
C GLY A 304 -38.05 7.58 -27.11
N GLY A 305 -37.58 8.26 -28.11
CA GLY A 305 -37.67 9.70 -28.24
C GLY A 305 -37.22 10.13 -29.62
N ASN A 306 -38.01 9.79 -30.65
CA ASN A 306 -38.00 10.44 -31.95
C ASN A 306 -38.40 11.88 -31.76
N GLY A 307 -37.62 12.84 -32.23
CA GLY A 307 -37.94 14.25 -32.17
C GLY A 307 -36.99 15.10 -33.01
N ALA A 308 -37.23 15.11 -34.26
CA ALA A 308 -37.20 16.19 -35.25
C ALA A 308 -36.09 17.26 -35.26
N ALA A 309 -35.43 17.29 -36.42
CA ALA A 309 -35.17 18.43 -37.31
C ALA A 309 -34.10 19.47 -36.96
N GLY A 310 -33.09 19.51 -37.77
CA GLY A 310 -32.66 20.71 -38.49
C GLY A 310 -31.46 21.46 -37.93
N SER A 311 -30.28 21.14 -38.43
CA SER A 311 -29.40 22.14 -39.06
C SER A 311 -28.10 21.51 -39.53
N GLN A 312 -27.93 21.53 -40.83
CA GLN A 312 -26.68 21.19 -41.52
C GLN A 312 -25.64 22.25 -41.25
N ALA A 313 -24.43 21.82 -40.88
CA ALA A 313 -23.22 22.59 -41.07
C ALA A 313 -22.06 21.62 -41.47
N PRO A 314 -21.12 22.06 -42.34
CA PRO A 314 -20.41 21.13 -43.21
C PRO A 314 -19.22 20.42 -42.60
N ALA A 315 -18.91 19.31 -43.23
CA ALA A 315 -17.81 18.40 -42.94
C ALA A 315 -16.44 19.08 -42.90
N ALA A 316 -15.70 18.90 -41.82
CA ALA A 316 -14.25 18.96 -41.82
C ALA A 316 -13.70 17.58 -41.50
N ALA A 317 -12.95 17.08 -42.50
CA ALA A 317 -12.32 15.76 -42.50
C ALA A 317 -11.16 15.67 -41.49
N GLY A 318 -11.01 14.50 -40.87
CA GLY A 318 -9.72 14.02 -40.35
C GLY A 318 -9.59 13.99 -38.83
N ALA A 319 -10.18 13.00 -38.13
CA ALA A 319 -9.67 12.49 -36.89
C ALA A 319 -9.84 10.98 -36.86
N PRO A 320 -8.85 10.16 -36.46
CA PRO A 320 -8.97 8.72 -36.42
C PRO A 320 -9.87 8.31 -35.27
N SER A 321 -11.02 7.79 -35.61
CA SER A 321 -11.96 7.11 -34.72
C SER A 321 -11.40 5.74 -34.33
N GLY A 322 -10.81 5.68 -33.17
CA GLY A 322 -10.26 4.45 -32.58
C GLY A 322 -10.30 4.49 -31.05
N GLN A 323 -11.46 4.74 -30.46
CA GLN A 323 -11.66 4.49 -29.03
C GLN A 323 -12.86 3.59 -28.85
N THR A 324 -12.59 2.28 -28.72
CA THR A 324 -13.49 1.33 -28.11
C THR A 324 -13.90 1.80 -26.73
N PRO A 325 -15.20 1.77 -26.34
CA PRO A 325 -15.62 2.07 -24.97
C PRO A 325 -15.22 0.88 -24.08
N GLY A 326 -13.96 0.84 -23.66
CA GLY A 326 -13.46 -0.10 -22.67
C GLY A 326 -13.84 0.37 -21.27
N GLY A 327 -14.63 -0.41 -20.59
CA GLY A 327 -14.76 -0.63 -19.17
C GLY A 327 -14.86 0.58 -18.23
N ARG A 328 -16.05 0.83 -17.72
CA ARG A 328 -16.38 1.85 -16.69
C ARG A 328 -15.50 1.89 -15.43
N GLY A 329 -14.65 0.88 -15.21
CA GLY A 329 -13.72 0.83 -14.06
C GLY A 329 -12.41 1.57 -14.27
N GLY A 330 -11.92 1.67 -15.51
CA GLY A 330 -10.66 2.36 -15.82
C GLY A 330 -10.75 3.88 -15.71
N ASP A 331 -11.91 4.44 -16.02
CA ASP A 331 -12.14 5.89 -15.95
C ASP A 331 -12.07 6.44 -14.52
N LEU A 332 -12.61 5.71 -13.53
CA LEU A 332 -12.61 6.16 -12.14
C LEU A 332 -11.19 6.15 -11.55
N GLN A 333 -10.40 5.12 -11.83
CA GLN A 333 -9.02 5.05 -11.37
C GLN A 333 -8.16 6.15 -12.03
N GLN A 334 -8.36 6.40 -13.32
CA GLN A 334 -7.65 7.47 -14.03
C GLN A 334 -8.07 8.86 -13.53
N MET A 335 -9.34 9.04 -13.16
CA MET A 335 -9.83 10.27 -12.53
C MET A 335 -9.25 10.45 -11.12
N LEU A 336 -9.15 9.40 -10.32
CA LEU A 336 -8.55 9.45 -8.98
C LEU A 336 -7.07 9.80 -9.05
N ASN A 337 -6.33 9.26 -10.03
CA ASN A 337 -4.92 9.61 -10.24
C ASN A 337 -4.70 11.08 -10.61
N ARG A 338 -5.73 11.77 -11.11
CA ARG A 338 -5.72 13.21 -11.41
C ARG A 338 -6.31 14.07 -10.30
N ALA A 339 -6.95 13.45 -9.32
CA ALA A 339 -7.54 14.17 -8.20
C ALA A 339 -6.43 14.78 -7.32
N PRO A 340 -6.61 16.01 -6.82
CA PRO A 340 -5.66 16.62 -5.90
C PRO A 340 -5.37 15.74 -4.70
N VAL A 341 -4.11 15.65 -4.32
CA VAL A 341 -3.69 15.00 -3.08
C VAL A 341 -4.18 15.84 -1.90
N LEU A 342 -4.70 15.17 -0.90
CA LEU A 342 -5.24 15.77 0.32
C LEU A 342 -4.31 15.41 1.49
N GLN A 343 -4.06 16.35 2.39
CA GLN A 343 -3.42 16.05 3.66
C GLN A 343 -4.45 15.74 4.74
N LEU A 344 -4.09 14.91 5.70
CA LEU A 344 -4.98 14.55 6.80
C LEU A 344 -5.48 15.79 7.57
N ALA A 345 -4.62 16.81 7.72
CA ALA A 345 -4.94 18.08 8.39
C ALA A 345 -5.98 18.93 7.65
N ASP A 346 -6.22 18.69 6.37
CA ASP A 346 -7.21 19.42 5.57
C ASP A 346 -8.64 18.88 5.77
N LEU A 347 -8.77 17.70 6.36
CA LEU A 347 -10.07 17.09 6.67
C LEU A 347 -10.69 17.73 7.90
N LYS A 348 -11.99 17.91 7.84
CA LYS A 348 -12.78 18.52 8.93
C LYS A 348 -13.90 17.59 9.38
N ALA A 349 -14.29 17.72 10.64
CA ALA A 349 -15.51 17.08 11.11
C ALA A 349 -16.71 17.52 10.26
N GLY A 350 -17.51 16.56 9.83
CA GLY A 350 -18.62 16.77 8.91
C GLY A 350 -18.32 16.44 7.45
N ASP A 351 -17.04 16.35 7.04
CA ASP A 351 -16.67 15.99 5.68
C ASP A 351 -17.13 14.56 5.35
N ALA A 352 -17.74 14.39 4.18
CA ALA A 352 -18.09 13.07 3.68
C ALA A 352 -16.87 12.43 3.01
N VAL A 353 -16.60 11.19 3.40
CA VAL A 353 -15.46 10.41 2.91
C VAL A 353 -15.88 9.01 2.49
N MET A 354 -15.19 8.51 1.47
CA MET A 354 -15.15 7.08 1.13
C MET A 354 -13.73 6.59 1.38
N VAL A 355 -13.61 5.49 2.12
CA VAL A 355 -12.31 4.93 2.49
C VAL A 355 -12.29 3.45 2.15
N LEU A 356 -11.30 3.05 1.34
CA LEU A 356 -10.91 1.66 1.20
C LEU A 356 -9.88 1.38 2.29
N THR A 357 -10.17 0.40 3.14
CA THR A 357 -9.31 0.02 4.27
C THR A 357 -8.89 -1.44 4.16
N THR A 358 -7.84 -1.79 4.87
CA THR A 358 -7.48 -3.17 5.19
C THR A 358 -8.52 -3.78 6.14
N GLU A 359 -8.37 -5.07 6.49
CA GLU A 359 -9.23 -5.73 7.49
C GLU A 359 -9.10 -5.09 8.87
N GLY A 360 -7.88 -4.65 9.22
CA GLY A 360 -7.52 -4.20 10.57
C GLY A 360 -7.20 -5.36 11.51
N GLN A 361 -6.35 -5.10 12.50
CA GLN A 361 -6.01 -6.08 13.54
C GLN A 361 -7.02 -6.06 14.69
N THR A 362 -7.67 -4.93 14.92
CA THR A 362 -8.66 -4.73 15.99
C THR A 362 -10.03 -4.39 15.42
N PRO A 363 -11.11 -4.93 16.00
CA PRO A 363 -12.47 -4.57 15.61
C PRO A 363 -12.70 -3.06 15.74
N GLY A 364 -13.20 -2.44 14.67
CA GLY A 364 -13.50 -1.00 14.65
C GLY A 364 -12.33 -0.09 14.28
N ALA A 365 -11.18 -0.66 13.94
CA ALA A 365 -10.03 0.10 13.44
C ALA A 365 -9.36 -0.63 12.26
N ALA A 366 -8.93 0.12 11.24
CA ALA A 366 -8.18 -0.41 10.11
C ALA A 366 -7.29 0.67 9.49
N THR A 367 -6.39 0.26 8.61
CA THR A 367 -5.51 1.18 7.89
C THR A 367 -6.12 1.57 6.54
N ALA A 368 -6.12 2.86 6.22
CA ALA A 368 -6.56 3.34 4.93
C ALA A 368 -5.58 2.95 3.83
N ILE A 369 -6.13 2.49 2.73
CA ILE A 369 -5.42 2.30 1.46
C ILE A 369 -5.62 3.54 0.62
N THR A 370 -6.89 3.89 0.41
CA THR A 370 -7.29 5.08 -0.35
C THR A 370 -8.43 5.77 0.40
N LEU A 371 -8.31 7.06 0.59
CA LEU A 371 -9.35 7.92 1.14
C LEU A 371 -9.72 8.98 0.12
N ILE A 372 -11.00 9.15 -0.12
CA ILE A 372 -11.54 10.14 -1.03
C ILE A 372 -12.50 11.02 -0.24
N ALA A 373 -12.18 12.30 -0.14
CA ALA A 373 -13.04 13.31 0.46
C ALA A 373 -13.82 14.08 -0.62
N GLY A 374 -14.86 14.81 -0.21
CA GLY A 374 -15.70 15.60 -1.12
C GLY A 374 -16.71 14.73 -1.88
N VAL A 375 -17.13 13.63 -1.28
CA VAL A 375 -18.04 12.65 -1.89
C VAL A 375 -19.51 12.86 -1.49
N GLU A 376 -19.87 13.97 -0.83
CA GLU A 376 -21.25 14.27 -0.41
C GLU A 376 -22.27 14.10 -1.54
N PRO A 377 -22.04 14.63 -2.76
CA PRO A 377 -23.01 14.48 -3.85
C PRO A 377 -23.22 13.02 -4.27
N LEU A 378 -22.17 12.21 -4.16
CA LEU A 378 -22.23 10.78 -4.49
C LEU A 378 -23.06 10.02 -3.45
N LEU A 379 -22.84 10.29 -2.17
CA LEU A 379 -23.56 9.63 -1.06
C LEU A 379 -25.05 10.01 -1.04
N GLN A 380 -25.39 11.20 -1.53
CA GLN A 380 -26.77 11.68 -1.64
C GLN A 380 -27.46 11.24 -2.94
N ALA A 381 -26.71 10.85 -3.96
CA ALA A 381 -27.26 10.56 -5.29
C ALA A 381 -28.18 9.33 -5.32
N SER A 382 -27.81 8.25 -4.65
CA SER A 382 -28.62 7.04 -4.52
C SER A 382 -28.03 6.11 -3.46
N PRO A 383 -28.82 5.61 -2.50
CA PRO A 383 -28.38 4.60 -1.54
C PRO A 383 -27.92 3.31 -2.22
N ALA A 384 -28.60 2.89 -3.30
CA ALA A 384 -28.23 1.69 -4.07
C ALA A 384 -26.92 1.88 -4.84
N ALA A 385 -26.66 3.07 -5.39
CA ALA A 385 -25.42 3.36 -6.07
C ALA A 385 -24.25 3.47 -5.09
N SER A 386 -24.47 4.00 -3.91
CA SER A 386 -23.48 4.03 -2.84
C SER A 386 -23.11 2.60 -2.38
N GLN A 387 -24.10 1.73 -2.21
CA GLN A 387 -23.87 0.31 -1.90
C GLN A 387 -23.15 -0.42 -3.02
N SER A 388 -23.47 -0.17 -4.29
CA SER A 388 -22.79 -0.80 -5.42
C SER A 388 -21.32 -0.33 -5.54
N MET A 389 -21.02 0.92 -5.20
CA MET A 389 -19.64 1.41 -5.10
C MET A 389 -18.90 0.79 -3.91
N LEU A 390 -19.57 0.57 -2.79
CA LEU A 390 -18.99 -0.08 -1.62
C LEU A 390 -18.73 -1.57 -1.84
N SER A 391 -19.51 -2.22 -2.71
CA SER A 391 -19.34 -3.62 -3.10
C SER A 391 -18.45 -3.80 -4.34
N ALA A 392 -18.04 -2.71 -4.98
CA ALA A 392 -17.14 -2.80 -6.12
C ALA A 392 -15.77 -3.32 -5.70
N SER A 393 -15.24 -4.31 -6.40
CA SER A 393 -13.85 -4.72 -6.27
C SER A 393 -12.98 -3.57 -6.80
N TRP A 394 -12.34 -2.85 -5.90
CA TRP A 394 -11.36 -1.85 -6.29
C TRP A 394 -10.15 -2.55 -6.90
N ASN A 395 -9.72 -2.08 -8.06
CA ASN A 395 -8.57 -2.66 -8.72
C ASN A 395 -7.29 -2.21 -7.98
N LEU A 396 -6.95 -2.90 -6.88
CA LEU A 396 -5.71 -2.72 -6.10
C LEU A 396 -4.44 -2.94 -6.96
N GLY A 397 -4.59 -3.32 -8.23
CA GLY A 397 -3.50 -3.70 -9.10
C GLY A 397 -2.82 -2.58 -9.88
N GLY A 398 -3.28 -1.33 -9.77
CA GLY A 398 -2.69 -0.23 -10.56
C GLY A 398 -1.50 0.48 -9.89
N GLY A 399 -1.42 0.46 -8.57
CA GLY A 399 -0.42 1.22 -7.81
C GLY A 399 0.57 0.36 -7.01
N ALA A 400 0.08 -0.65 -6.28
CA ALA A 400 0.92 -1.36 -5.33
C ALA A 400 1.77 -2.49 -5.93
N ALA A 401 1.31 -3.17 -7.00
CA ALA A 401 2.10 -4.21 -7.66
C ALA A 401 3.19 -3.66 -8.61
N GLY A 402 3.33 -2.34 -8.72
CA GLY A 402 4.30 -1.67 -9.59
C GLY A 402 5.47 -1.01 -8.85
N GLN A 403 5.42 -0.93 -7.52
CA GLN A 403 6.48 -0.33 -6.71
C GLN A 403 7.28 -1.36 -5.90
N GLU A 404 7.10 -2.63 -6.16
CA GLU A 404 7.78 -3.68 -5.42
C GLU A 404 9.13 -4.01 -6.03
N ALA A 405 10.13 -3.90 -5.18
CA ALA A 405 11.56 -4.13 -5.31
C ALA A 405 12.34 -2.92 -5.85
N GLN A 406 12.51 -1.91 -5.02
CA GLN A 406 13.76 -1.15 -4.98
C GLN A 406 14.74 -1.80 -4.02
#